data_3cadd799822dbe157c6cfaeea3727055
#
_entry.id   3cadd799822dbe157c6cfaeea3727055
#
_cell.length_a   1.000
_cell.length_b   1.000
_cell.length_c   1.000
_cell.angle_alpha   90.00
_cell.angle_beta   90.00
_cell.angle_gamma   90.00
#
_symmetry.space_group_name_H-M   'P 1'
#
loop_
_entity.id
_entity.type
_entity.pdbx_description
1 polymer ?
#
loop_
_entity_poly.entity_id
_entity_poly.type
_entity_poly.pdbx_seq_one_letter_code
_entity_poly.pdbx_strand_id
1 'polypeptide(L)'
;MTKCMVCGDEFDPHYKAQRLCQSCLDKFTKRYWDWDAYRKQGYTRRPTCIVCDKPMMSGFSVCPDCRDAWKKIYYQIMRPKTIIQARNRMKRARDKAVKTAFESRLRTGLDDDIAAVRKAGLSYGAYMVRKKGLIR
;
A
#
# COMPACT_ATOMS: atom_id res chain seq x y z
N MET A 1 -13.20 25.64 -0.28
CA MET A 1 -13.56 25.17 1.08
C MET A 1 -14.69 24.16 1.00
N THR A 2 -14.67 23.16 1.88
CA THR A 2 -15.68 22.09 1.92
C THR A 2 -16.19 21.96 3.38
N LYS A 3 -17.48 21.71 3.57
CA LYS A 3 -18.03 21.48 4.90
C LYS A 3 -17.81 20.05 5.37
N CYS A 4 -17.34 19.88 6.59
CA CYS A 4 -17.18 18.59 7.22
C CYS A 4 -18.53 17.90 7.42
N MET A 5 -18.68 16.66 6.96
CA MET A 5 -19.95 15.91 7.05
C MET A 5 -20.36 15.53 8.47
N VAL A 6 -19.50 15.74 9.47
CA VAL A 6 -19.77 15.40 10.87
C VAL A 6 -19.95 16.63 11.74
N CYS A 7 -18.98 17.56 11.78
CA CYS A 7 -19.06 18.76 12.61
C CYS A 7 -19.68 19.97 11.89
N GLY A 8 -19.76 19.95 10.56
CA GLY A 8 -20.24 21.07 9.76
C GLY A 8 -19.22 22.18 9.51
N ASP A 9 -18.07 22.14 10.16
CA ASP A 9 -17.02 23.16 10.03
C ASP A 9 -16.45 23.19 8.61
N GLU A 10 -16.12 24.37 8.14
CA GLU A 10 -15.43 24.54 6.87
C GLU A 10 -13.95 24.16 6.98
N PHE A 11 -13.45 23.45 6.00
CA PHE A 11 -12.04 23.06 5.94
C PHE A 11 -11.52 23.03 4.50
N ASP A 12 -10.20 23.06 4.36
CA ASP A 12 -9.55 22.89 3.06
C ASP A 12 -9.17 21.42 2.85
N PRO A 13 -9.75 20.75 1.83
CA PRO A 13 -9.53 19.33 1.63
C PRO A 13 -8.18 19.04 0.96
N HIS A 14 -7.40 18.16 1.53
CA HIS A 14 -6.14 17.69 0.93
C HIS A 14 -6.33 16.88 -0.37
N TYR A 15 -7.55 16.38 -0.62
CA TYR A 15 -7.91 15.67 -1.86
C TYR A 15 -9.40 15.81 -2.16
N LYS A 16 -9.75 15.83 -3.45
CA LYS A 16 -11.10 16.13 -3.98
C LYS A 16 -12.27 15.38 -3.32
N ALA A 17 -12.05 14.17 -2.82
CA ALA A 17 -13.11 13.35 -2.19
C ALA A 17 -13.06 13.39 -0.66
N GLN A 18 -12.26 14.27 -0.04
CA GLN A 18 -12.24 14.42 1.42
C GLN A 18 -13.54 15.10 1.87
N ARG A 19 -14.20 14.50 2.86
CA ARG A 19 -15.48 14.97 3.43
C ARG A 19 -15.43 15.17 4.94
N LEU A 20 -14.27 14.88 5.56
CA LEU A 20 -14.02 15.07 6.99
C LEU A 20 -12.87 16.06 7.16
N CYS A 21 -13.04 17.01 8.09
CA CYS A 21 -11.92 17.82 8.56
C CYS A 21 -10.91 16.94 9.29
N GLN A 22 -9.68 17.42 9.46
CA GLN A 22 -8.59 16.64 10.07
C GLN A 22 -8.96 16.17 11.49
N SER A 23 -9.54 17.05 12.30
CA SER A 23 -9.95 16.72 13.68
C SER A 23 -10.96 15.57 13.73
N CYS A 24 -11.98 15.59 12.87
CA CYS A 24 -12.96 14.49 12.78
C CYS A 24 -12.32 13.22 12.24
N LEU A 25 -11.42 13.31 11.26
CA LEU A 25 -10.73 12.15 10.70
C LEU A 25 -9.87 11.48 11.78
N ASP A 26 -9.12 12.24 12.56
CA ASP A 26 -8.25 11.72 13.63
C ASP A 26 -9.08 11.07 14.74
N LYS A 27 -10.18 11.73 15.16
CA LYS A 27 -11.12 11.20 16.15
C LYS A 27 -11.68 9.83 15.75
N PHE A 28 -12.18 9.70 14.51
CA PHE A 28 -12.75 8.43 14.05
C PHE A 28 -11.71 7.39 13.72
N THR A 29 -10.52 7.79 13.26
CA THR A 29 -9.38 6.90 13.07
C THR A 29 -8.97 6.26 14.38
N LYS A 30 -8.81 7.06 15.44
CA LYS A 30 -8.52 6.55 16.77
C LYS A 30 -9.60 5.58 17.26
N ARG A 31 -10.88 5.97 17.21
CA ARG A 31 -12.00 5.11 17.63
C ARG A 31 -12.06 3.79 16.88
N TYR A 32 -11.76 3.81 15.59
CA TYR A 32 -11.73 2.60 14.77
C TYR A 32 -10.60 1.66 15.19
N TRP A 33 -9.39 2.19 15.42
CA TRP A 33 -8.25 1.35 15.83
C TRP A 33 -8.38 0.85 17.25
N ASP A 34 -8.90 1.64 18.16
CA ASP A 34 -9.21 1.20 19.53
C ASP A 34 -10.22 0.06 19.49
N TRP A 35 -11.26 0.15 18.65
CA TRP A 35 -12.21 -0.94 18.45
C TRP A 35 -11.60 -2.16 17.79
N ASP A 36 -10.76 -2.01 16.77
CA ASP A 36 -10.10 -3.12 16.09
C ASP A 36 -9.15 -3.87 17.06
N ALA A 37 -8.41 -3.16 17.89
CA ALA A 37 -7.57 -3.73 18.92
C ALA A 37 -8.40 -4.51 19.96
N TYR A 38 -9.52 -3.95 20.41
CA TYR A 38 -10.45 -4.57 21.34
C TYR A 38 -11.05 -5.87 20.77
N ARG A 39 -11.44 -5.84 19.50
CA ARG A 39 -11.95 -7.03 18.79
C ARG A 39 -10.90 -8.14 18.67
N LYS A 40 -9.63 -7.81 18.47
CA LYS A 40 -8.52 -8.78 18.41
C LYS A 40 -8.28 -9.48 19.74
N GLN A 41 -8.70 -8.90 20.85
CA GLN A 41 -8.67 -9.50 22.18
C GLN A 41 -9.87 -10.45 22.46
N GLY A 42 -10.70 -10.72 21.46
CA GLY A 42 -11.87 -11.62 21.56
C GLY A 42 -13.19 -10.95 21.93
N TYR A 43 -13.23 -9.63 22.08
CA TYR A 43 -14.47 -8.93 22.37
C TYR A 43 -15.30 -8.75 21.09
N THR A 44 -16.52 -9.24 21.09
CA THR A 44 -17.43 -9.19 19.94
C THR A 44 -18.41 -8.03 19.97
N ARG A 45 -18.56 -7.38 21.12
CA ARG A 45 -19.57 -6.33 21.34
C ARG A 45 -18.92 -5.05 21.81
N ARG A 46 -19.32 -3.94 21.20
CA ARG A 46 -19.00 -2.61 21.68
C ARG A 46 -20.19 -2.05 22.46
N PRO A 47 -19.97 -1.49 23.67
CA PRO A 47 -21.08 -0.97 24.48
C PRO A 47 -21.75 0.27 23.89
N THR A 48 -21.04 1.01 23.05
CA THR A 48 -21.54 2.27 22.46
C THR A 48 -21.29 2.32 20.94
N CYS A 49 -22.14 3.05 20.23
CA CYS A 49 -21.97 3.32 18.80
C CYS A 49 -20.69 4.12 18.53
N ILE A 50 -19.88 3.70 17.55
CA ILE A 50 -18.63 4.37 17.19
C ILE A 50 -18.83 5.81 16.66
N VAL A 51 -20.03 6.12 16.15
CA VAL A 51 -20.36 7.43 15.54
C VAL A 51 -21.00 8.37 16.56
N CYS A 52 -22.09 7.95 17.22
CA CYS A 52 -22.90 8.83 18.06
C CYS A 52 -22.80 8.57 19.56
N ASP A 53 -21.97 7.60 19.98
CA ASP A 53 -21.73 7.20 21.38
C ASP A 53 -22.99 6.68 22.13
N LYS A 54 -24.11 6.52 21.45
CA LYS A 54 -25.32 5.94 22.08
C LYS A 54 -25.04 4.50 22.54
N PRO A 55 -25.54 4.11 23.72
CA PRO A 55 -25.40 2.73 24.18
C PRO A 55 -26.11 1.77 23.22
N MET A 56 -25.52 0.59 23.03
CA MET A 56 -26.03 -0.43 22.11
C MET A 56 -26.19 -1.78 22.79
N MET A 57 -27.34 -2.40 22.57
CA MET A 57 -27.64 -3.76 23.02
C MET A 57 -27.21 -4.83 22.00
N SER A 58 -26.95 -4.44 20.76
CA SER A 58 -26.61 -5.34 19.65
C SER A 58 -25.10 -5.53 19.49
N GLY A 59 -24.69 -6.70 18.98
CA GLY A 59 -23.28 -7.04 18.72
C GLY A 59 -22.59 -6.25 17.58
N PHE A 60 -23.21 -5.16 17.12
CA PHE A 60 -22.66 -4.30 16.06
C PHE A 60 -21.85 -3.16 16.67
N SER A 61 -20.86 -2.67 15.93
CA SER A 61 -20.05 -1.51 16.32
C SER A 61 -20.75 -0.17 16.04
N VAL A 62 -21.88 -0.17 15.33
CA VAL A 62 -22.59 1.01 14.85
C VAL A 62 -24.10 0.79 14.96
N CYS A 63 -24.81 1.78 15.49
CA CYS A 63 -26.29 1.71 15.54
C CYS A 63 -26.91 1.80 14.12
N PRO A 64 -28.14 1.32 13.94
CA PRO A 64 -28.82 1.34 12.63
C PRO A 64 -28.82 2.73 11.98
N ASP A 65 -29.12 3.78 12.76
CA ASP A 65 -29.22 5.16 12.28
C ASP A 65 -27.89 5.72 11.76
N CYS A 66 -26.78 5.26 12.33
CA CYS A 66 -25.43 5.71 11.95
C CYS A 66 -24.76 4.85 10.88
N ARG A 67 -25.41 3.79 10.40
CA ARG A 67 -24.80 2.82 9.49
C ARG A 67 -24.30 3.46 8.19
N ASP A 68 -25.08 4.30 7.58
CA ASP A 68 -24.69 4.94 6.31
C ASP A 68 -23.66 6.06 6.50
N ALA A 69 -23.77 6.82 7.59
CA ALA A 69 -22.74 7.78 7.97
C ALA A 69 -21.40 7.06 8.23
N TRP A 70 -21.43 5.93 8.93
CA TRP A 70 -20.24 5.12 9.20
C TRP A 70 -19.59 4.58 7.93
N LYS A 71 -20.33 4.09 6.97
CA LYS A 71 -19.77 3.64 5.68
C LYS A 71 -18.93 4.74 5.02
N LYS A 72 -19.45 5.97 5.00
CA LYS A 72 -18.75 7.13 4.42
C LYS A 72 -17.52 7.50 5.24
N ILE A 73 -17.60 7.51 6.56
CA ILE A 73 -16.49 7.78 7.48
C ILE A 73 -15.39 6.70 7.33
N TYR A 74 -15.77 5.44 7.36
CA TYR A 74 -14.86 4.30 7.21
C TYR A 74 -14.09 4.35 5.89
N TYR A 75 -14.76 4.70 4.81
CA TYR A 75 -14.11 4.90 3.52
C TYR A 75 -13.02 5.98 3.56
N GLN A 76 -13.27 7.10 4.27
CA GLN A 76 -12.28 8.17 4.43
C GLN A 76 -11.07 7.71 5.26
N ILE A 77 -11.29 6.90 6.30
CA ILE A 77 -10.21 6.34 7.13
C ILE A 77 -9.34 5.36 6.34
N MET A 78 -9.97 4.50 5.53
CA MET A 78 -9.26 3.42 4.83
C MET A 78 -8.62 3.85 3.51
N ARG A 79 -9.10 4.91 2.89
CA ARG A 79 -8.61 5.39 1.59
C ARG A 79 -7.11 5.65 1.55
N PRO A 80 -6.49 6.34 2.53
CA PRO A 80 -5.04 6.56 2.52
C PRO A 80 -4.25 5.24 2.50
N LYS A 81 -4.70 4.25 3.26
CA LYS A 81 -4.05 2.92 3.32
C LYS A 81 -4.14 2.17 1.99
N THR A 82 -5.30 2.17 1.34
CA THR A 82 -5.47 1.50 0.04
C THR A 82 -4.62 2.14 -1.03
N ILE A 83 -4.50 3.47 -1.04
CA ILE A 83 -3.63 4.19 -1.99
C ILE A 83 -2.17 3.85 -1.75
N ILE A 84 -1.71 3.87 -0.48
CA ILE A 84 -0.33 3.51 -0.13
C ILE A 84 -0.04 2.06 -0.51
N GLN A 85 -0.95 1.13 -0.21
CA GLN A 85 -0.80 -0.29 -0.58
C GLN A 85 -0.74 -0.48 -2.09
N ALA A 86 -1.60 0.21 -2.85
CA ALA A 86 -1.58 0.16 -4.30
C ALA A 86 -0.25 0.68 -4.87
N ARG A 87 0.24 1.83 -4.39
CA ARG A 87 1.55 2.39 -4.76
C ARG A 87 2.70 1.43 -4.45
N ASN A 88 2.69 0.82 -3.28
CA ASN A 88 3.71 -0.15 -2.87
C ASN A 88 3.68 -1.42 -3.73
N ARG A 89 2.50 -1.90 -4.11
CA ARG A 89 2.35 -3.03 -5.05
C ARG A 89 2.93 -2.68 -6.42
N MET A 90 2.61 -1.51 -6.95
CA MET A 90 3.15 -1.05 -8.24
C MET A 90 4.66 -0.89 -8.21
N LYS A 91 5.21 -0.32 -7.13
CA LYS A 91 6.65 -0.19 -6.94
C LYS A 91 7.33 -1.56 -6.95
N ARG A 92 6.84 -2.51 -6.13
CA ARG A 92 7.39 -3.89 -6.08
C ARG A 92 7.32 -4.61 -7.42
N ALA A 93 6.22 -4.45 -8.17
CA ALA A 93 6.07 -5.03 -9.51
C ALA A 93 7.09 -4.45 -10.48
N ARG A 94 7.32 -3.13 -10.45
CA ARG A 94 8.33 -2.45 -11.26
C ARG A 94 9.74 -2.92 -10.91
N ASP A 95 10.08 -2.96 -9.63
CA ASP A 95 11.40 -3.39 -9.15
C ASP A 95 11.67 -4.85 -9.56
N LYS A 96 10.66 -5.73 -9.46
CA LYS A 96 10.75 -7.11 -9.94
C LYS A 96 10.99 -7.18 -11.45
N ALA A 97 10.26 -6.41 -12.25
CA ALA A 97 10.42 -6.38 -13.70
C ALA A 97 11.82 -5.92 -14.12
N VAL A 98 12.33 -4.86 -13.47
CA VAL A 98 13.69 -4.36 -13.70
C VAL A 98 14.74 -5.43 -13.36
N LYS A 99 14.60 -6.10 -12.21
CA LYS A 99 15.50 -7.19 -11.80
C LYS A 99 15.49 -8.33 -12.80
N THR A 100 14.31 -8.79 -13.23
CA THR A 100 14.17 -9.87 -14.21
C THR A 100 14.80 -9.49 -15.55
N ALA A 101 14.58 -8.26 -16.04
CA ALA A 101 15.18 -7.77 -17.28
C ALA A 101 16.71 -7.70 -17.19
N PHE A 102 17.25 -7.27 -16.05
CA PHE A 102 18.69 -7.23 -15.80
C PHE A 102 19.30 -8.64 -15.78
N GLU A 103 18.68 -9.57 -15.05
CA GLU A 103 19.12 -10.98 -14.99
C GLU A 103 19.08 -11.65 -16.38
N SER A 104 18.05 -11.37 -17.16
CA SER A 104 17.93 -11.85 -18.54
C SER A 104 19.06 -11.35 -19.42
N ARG A 105 19.40 -10.05 -19.34
CA ARG A 105 20.52 -9.47 -20.10
C ARG A 105 21.87 -10.04 -19.70
N LEU A 106 22.07 -10.28 -18.40
CA LEU A 106 23.31 -10.92 -17.92
C LEU A 106 23.46 -12.35 -18.44
N ARG A 107 22.36 -13.13 -18.45
CA ARG A 107 22.39 -14.52 -18.96
C ARG A 107 22.71 -14.56 -20.44
N THR A 108 22.01 -13.78 -21.26
CA THR A 108 22.25 -13.76 -22.72
C THR A 108 23.69 -13.36 -23.05
N GLY A 109 24.20 -12.31 -22.40
CA GLY A 109 25.59 -11.90 -22.63
C GLY A 109 26.64 -12.94 -22.23
N LEU A 110 26.42 -13.66 -21.12
CA LEU A 110 27.25 -14.75 -20.68
C LEU A 110 27.19 -15.97 -21.61
N ASP A 111 26.00 -16.33 -22.05
CA ASP A 111 25.80 -17.45 -22.98
C ASP A 111 26.47 -17.19 -24.33
N ASP A 112 26.37 -15.95 -24.84
CA ASP A 112 27.06 -15.53 -26.06
C ASP A 112 28.58 -15.57 -25.91
N ASP A 113 29.15 -15.14 -24.79
CA ASP A 113 30.55 -15.21 -24.51
C ASP A 113 31.04 -16.66 -24.38
N ILE A 114 30.28 -17.55 -23.73
CA ILE A 114 30.58 -18.97 -23.64
C ILE A 114 30.60 -19.63 -25.02
N ALA A 115 29.61 -19.34 -25.87
CA ALA A 115 29.54 -19.84 -27.22
C ALA A 115 30.74 -19.37 -28.06
N ALA A 116 31.12 -18.11 -27.94
CA ALA A 116 32.27 -17.55 -28.62
C ALA A 116 33.63 -18.17 -28.15
N VAL A 117 33.78 -18.44 -26.85
CA VAL A 117 34.91 -19.13 -26.24
C VAL A 117 35.08 -20.55 -26.82
N ARG A 118 33.96 -21.31 -26.87
CA ARG A 118 33.98 -22.68 -27.44
C ARG A 118 34.35 -22.67 -28.91
N LYS A 119 33.82 -21.76 -29.70
CA LYS A 119 34.11 -21.59 -31.12
C LYS A 119 35.60 -21.22 -31.38
N ALA A 120 36.15 -20.38 -30.50
CA ALA A 120 37.56 -19.94 -30.60
C ALA A 120 38.58 -20.94 -30.05
N GLY A 121 38.13 -22.02 -29.39
CA GLY A 121 39.02 -23.00 -28.75
C GLY A 121 39.87 -22.44 -27.62
N LEU A 122 39.44 -21.34 -27.01
CA LEU A 122 40.16 -20.63 -25.95
C LEU A 122 39.57 -20.95 -24.58
N SER A 123 40.37 -20.74 -23.52
CA SER A 123 39.77 -20.66 -22.18
C SER A 123 39.00 -19.36 -22.02
N TYR A 124 37.97 -19.34 -21.14
CA TYR A 124 37.15 -18.14 -20.92
C TYR A 124 37.97 -16.93 -20.49
N GLY A 125 39.01 -17.14 -19.64
CA GLY A 125 39.94 -16.10 -19.23
C GLY A 125 40.73 -15.52 -20.41
N ALA A 126 41.30 -16.36 -21.26
CA ALA A 126 42.03 -15.92 -22.44
C ALA A 126 41.15 -15.17 -23.46
N TYR A 127 39.90 -15.62 -23.64
CA TYR A 127 38.89 -14.92 -24.47
C TYR A 127 38.59 -13.54 -23.92
N MET A 128 38.35 -13.40 -22.60
CA MET A 128 38.02 -12.12 -21.98
C MET A 128 39.18 -11.12 -22.04
N VAL A 129 40.41 -11.56 -21.86
CA VAL A 129 41.62 -10.74 -22.00
C VAL A 129 41.73 -10.18 -23.43
N ARG A 130 41.48 -11.03 -24.43
CA ARG A 130 41.49 -10.65 -25.86
C ARG A 130 40.35 -9.70 -26.21
N LYS A 131 39.10 -9.97 -25.71
CA LYS A 131 37.93 -9.14 -25.90
C LYS A 131 38.11 -7.74 -25.32
N LYS A 132 38.81 -7.61 -24.18
CA LYS A 132 39.07 -6.32 -23.53
C LYS A 132 40.29 -5.60 -24.10
N GLY A 133 40.97 -6.16 -25.13
CA GLY A 133 42.11 -5.54 -25.75
C GLY A 133 43.37 -5.47 -24.87
N LEU A 134 43.44 -6.30 -23.83
CA LEU A 134 44.57 -6.32 -22.89
C LEU A 134 45.81 -7.08 -23.43
N ILE A 135 45.63 -7.86 -24.52
CA ILE A 135 46.71 -8.50 -25.27
C ILE A 135 46.38 -8.34 -26.76
N ARG A 136 47.34 -7.82 -27.55
CA ARG A 136 47.31 -7.80 -29.02
C ARG A 136 47.82 -9.11 -29.57
#